data_0917ebd75f7e36829a7072a331c0919e
#
_entry.id   0917ebd75f7e36829a7072a331c0919e
#
_cell.length_a   1.000
_cell.length_b   1.000
_cell.length_c   1.000
_cell.angle_alpha   90.00
_cell.angle_beta   90.00
_cell.angle_gamma   90.00
#
_symmetry.space_group_name_H-M   'P 1'
#
loop_
_entity.id
_entity.type
_entity.pdbx_description
1 polymer ?
#
loop_
_entity_poly.entity_id
_entity_poly.type
_entity_poly.pdbx_seq_one_letter_code
_entity_poly.pdbx_strand_id
1 'polypeptide(L)'
;GQGRWSLGVYHTAQFQNRVLIAPGGPTLDLLNGDSLSSGGSPRHGLEFNGGAFYKGLGLFFEGGWKAPTTVEASGLPGTSNLRFGSITNANLFLFSEFSMMPKLTKQAPFLKGARISLRIENLLGSAQKVTDESGVVPISYQRDYLDPRGRVISIEFRKMF
;
A
#
# COMPACT_ATOMS: atom_id res chain seq x y z
N GLY A 1 12.02 -4.41 31.41
CA GLY A 1 11.64 -3.40 30.43
C GLY A 1 10.25 -3.68 29.93
N GLN A 2 9.37 -2.70 29.98
CA GLN A 2 8.02 -2.82 29.46
C GLN A 2 8.08 -2.74 27.93
N GLY A 3 7.42 -3.66 27.23
CA GLY A 3 7.17 -3.55 25.80
C GLY A 3 6.11 -2.48 25.53
N ARG A 4 6.18 -1.88 24.34
CA ARG A 4 5.14 -0.96 23.83
C ARG A 4 4.60 -1.51 22.54
N TRP A 5 3.29 -1.38 22.33
CA TRP A 5 2.64 -1.72 21.07
C TRP A 5 1.55 -0.71 20.75
N SER A 6 1.23 -0.59 19.50
CA SER A 6 0.15 0.25 18.98
C SER A 6 -0.52 -0.45 17.81
N LEU A 7 -1.81 -0.19 17.64
CA LEU A 7 -2.59 -0.64 16.50
C LEU A 7 -3.61 0.46 16.15
N GLY A 8 -3.64 0.84 14.89
CA GLY A 8 -4.61 1.77 14.33
C GLY A 8 -5.30 1.14 13.14
N VAL A 9 -6.63 1.34 13.06
CA VAL A 9 -7.45 0.96 11.91
C VAL A 9 -8.37 2.13 11.59
N TYR A 10 -8.37 2.55 10.33
CA TYR A 10 -9.15 3.69 9.84
C TYR A 10 -10.00 3.23 8.67
N HIS A 11 -11.29 3.53 8.72
CA HIS A 11 -12.21 3.28 7.61
C HIS A 11 -12.66 4.61 7.03
N THR A 12 -12.47 4.78 5.74
CA THR A 12 -12.97 5.92 4.97
C THR A 12 -14.13 5.47 4.10
N ALA A 13 -15.26 6.19 4.20
CA ALA A 13 -16.40 6.02 3.31
C ALA A 13 -16.66 7.34 2.58
N GLN A 14 -16.65 7.30 1.25
CA GLN A 14 -16.97 8.45 0.40
C GLN A 14 -18.43 8.35 -0.04
N PHE A 15 -19.24 9.33 0.35
CA PHE A 15 -20.66 9.39 -0.02
C PHE A 15 -20.90 10.18 -1.29
N GLN A 16 -20.03 11.15 -1.58
CA GLN A 16 -20.08 11.99 -2.76
C GLN A 16 -18.65 12.37 -3.19
N ASN A 17 -18.39 12.32 -4.50
CA ASN A 17 -17.14 12.80 -5.09
C ASN A 17 -17.46 13.32 -6.51
N ARG A 18 -17.77 14.60 -6.61
CA ARG A 18 -18.14 15.26 -7.86
C ARG A 18 -17.21 16.40 -8.19
N VAL A 19 -16.85 16.51 -9.46
CA VAL A 19 -15.93 17.55 -9.94
C VAL A 19 -16.57 18.27 -11.12
N LEU A 20 -16.70 19.59 -11.00
CA LEU A 20 -17.07 20.47 -12.10
C LEU A 20 -15.79 20.83 -12.87
N ILE A 21 -15.70 20.44 -14.14
CA ILE A 21 -14.49 20.64 -14.95
C ILE A 21 -14.29 22.12 -15.28
N ALA A 22 -15.39 22.82 -15.62
CA ALA A 22 -15.36 24.26 -15.92
C ALA A 22 -16.73 24.89 -15.65
N PRO A 23 -16.82 26.21 -15.40
CA PRO A 23 -18.09 26.89 -15.29
C PRO A 23 -18.99 26.65 -16.53
N GLY A 24 -20.20 26.13 -16.32
CA GLY A 24 -21.12 25.72 -17.40
C GLY A 24 -20.79 24.41 -18.10
N GLY A 25 -19.72 23.73 -17.70
CA GLY A 25 -19.32 22.43 -18.22
C GLY A 25 -19.95 21.24 -17.48
N PRO A 26 -19.61 20.01 -17.88
CA PRO A 26 -20.13 18.80 -17.22
C PRO A 26 -19.59 18.63 -15.80
N THR A 27 -20.42 18.07 -14.93
CA THR A 27 -20.02 17.61 -13.62
C THR A 27 -19.76 16.11 -13.68
N LEU A 28 -18.56 15.70 -13.33
CA LEU A 28 -18.18 14.30 -13.25
C LEU A 28 -18.54 13.72 -11.87
N ASP A 29 -19.12 12.54 -11.84
CA ASP A 29 -19.38 11.78 -10.61
C ASP A 29 -18.36 10.62 -10.49
N LEU A 30 -17.27 10.90 -9.80
CA LEU A 30 -16.13 9.97 -9.69
C LEU A 30 -16.45 8.68 -8.90
N LEU A 31 -17.58 8.64 -8.19
CA LEU A 31 -18.03 7.42 -7.50
C LEU A 31 -18.93 6.53 -8.39
N ASN A 32 -19.41 7.07 -9.50
CA ASN A 32 -20.39 6.39 -10.38
C ASN A 32 -19.87 6.18 -11.82
N GLY A 33 -18.55 6.02 -11.97
CA GLY A 33 -17.97 5.60 -13.24
C GLY A 33 -17.19 6.68 -13.97
N ASP A 34 -17.39 7.96 -13.66
CA ASP A 34 -16.55 9.02 -14.22
C ASP A 34 -15.14 8.95 -13.61
N SER A 35 -14.13 9.36 -14.38
CA SER A 35 -12.74 9.36 -13.93
C SER A 35 -11.95 10.51 -14.53
N LEU A 36 -11.07 11.09 -13.70
CA LEU A 36 -10.07 12.07 -14.10
C LEU A 36 -8.68 11.42 -14.32
N SER A 37 -8.52 10.20 -13.88
CA SER A 37 -7.29 9.43 -13.97
C SER A 37 -7.58 7.95 -14.17
N SER A 38 -6.57 7.14 -14.42
CA SER A 38 -6.75 5.69 -14.48
C SER A 38 -7.19 5.15 -13.12
N GLY A 39 -8.41 4.61 -12.99
CA GLY A 39 -8.76 3.79 -11.85
C GLY A 39 -9.94 4.18 -10.98
N GLY A 40 -10.72 5.19 -11.30
CA GLY A 40 -11.91 5.56 -10.55
C GLY A 40 -11.67 5.90 -9.07
N SER A 41 -12.71 6.29 -8.35
CA SER A 41 -12.65 6.63 -6.92
C SER A 41 -13.33 5.56 -6.08
N PRO A 42 -12.64 4.87 -5.15
CA PRO A 42 -13.25 3.84 -4.33
C PRO A 42 -14.19 4.46 -3.29
N ARG A 43 -15.38 3.87 -3.10
CA ARG A 43 -16.34 4.30 -2.07
C ARG A 43 -15.85 3.99 -0.66
N HIS A 44 -15.08 2.91 -0.50
CA HIS A 44 -14.59 2.46 0.79
C HIS A 44 -13.09 2.20 0.74
N GLY A 45 -12.40 2.60 1.79
CA GLY A 45 -11.01 2.30 2.05
C GLY A 45 -10.79 1.93 3.50
N LEU A 46 -9.87 1.03 3.75
CA LEU A 46 -9.35 0.71 5.07
C LEU A 46 -7.86 1.01 5.08
N GLU A 47 -7.39 1.66 6.13
CA GLU A 47 -5.98 1.80 6.45
C GLU A 47 -5.70 1.15 7.79
N PHE A 48 -4.62 0.44 7.90
CA PHE A 48 -4.19 -0.18 9.14
C PHE A 48 -2.70 0.04 9.32
N ASN A 49 -2.33 0.30 10.56
CA ASN A 49 -0.94 0.44 10.95
C ASN A 49 -0.76 -0.09 12.38
N GLY A 50 0.44 -0.48 12.69
CA GLY A 50 0.74 -0.92 14.03
C GLY A 50 2.23 -1.14 14.24
N GLY A 51 2.59 -1.31 15.49
CA GLY A 51 3.95 -1.59 15.83
C GLY A 51 4.08 -2.15 17.23
N ALA A 52 5.20 -2.82 17.43
CA ALA A 52 5.61 -3.33 18.72
C ALA A 52 7.10 -3.11 18.92
N PHE A 53 7.50 -2.78 20.14
CA PHE A 53 8.89 -2.64 20.51
C PHE A 53 9.14 -3.32 21.86
N TYR A 54 10.14 -4.20 21.91
CA TYR A 54 10.52 -4.91 23.12
C TYR A 54 12.01 -5.24 23.13
N LYS A 55 12.71 -4.78 24.16
CA LYS A 55 14.15 -5.10 24.41
C LYS A 55 15.07 -4.97 23.20
N GLY A 56 14.89 -3.89 22.40
CA GLY A 56 15.71 -3.64 21.22
C GLY A 56 15.19 -4.29 19.93
N LEU A 57 14.13 -5.08 20.00
CA LEU A 57 13.42 -5.57 18.83
C LEU A 57 12.24 -4.67 18.52
N GLY A 58 12.12 -4.25 17.27
CA GLY A 58 11.00 -3.48 16.78
C GLY A 58 10.37 -4.11 15.56
N LEU A 59 9.04 -4.03 15.51
CA LEU A 59 8.21 -4.43 14.39
C LEU A 59 7.24 -3.30 14.10
N PHE A 60 7.15 -2.89 12.84
CA PHE A 60 6.12 -1.99 12.34
C PHE A 60 5.50 -2.56 11.08
N PHE A 61 4.21 -2.40 10.97
CA PHE A 61 3.48 -2.72 9.75
C PHE A 61 2.50 -1.61 9.42
N GLU A 62 2.27 -1.42 8.16
CA GLU A 62 1.27 -0.51 7.61
C GLU A 62 0.67 -1.11 6.36
N GLY A 63 -0.54 -0.73 6.06
CA GLY A 63 -1.18 -1.18 4.84
C GLY A 63 -2.55 -0.56 4.65
N GLY A 64 -3.17 -0.94 3.54
CA GLY A 64 -4.49 -0.46 3.20
C GLY A 64 -5.20 -1.39 2.24
N TRP A 65 -6.51 -1.31 2.28
CA TRP A 65 -7.41 -1.94 1.34
C TRP A 65 -8.28 -0.87 0.68
N LYS A 66 -8.48 -0.99 -0.62
CA LYS A 66 -9.41 -0.16 -1.40
C LYS A 66 -10.48 -1.03 -2.03
N ALA A 67 -11.72 -0.56 -1.96
CA ALA A 67 -12.85 -1.21 -2.62
C ALA A 67 -12.69 -1.19 -4.15
N PRO A 68 -13.32 -2.12 -4.87
CA PRO A 68 -13.31 -2.13 -6.31
C PRO A 68 -14.01 -0.88 -6.88
N THR A 69 -13.60 -0.49 -8.09
CA THR A 69 -14.17 0.65 -8.83
C THR A 69 -14.49 0.25 -10.26
N THR A 70 -15.38 0.99 -10.90
CA THR A 70 -15.65 0.88 -12.33
C THR A 70 -15.42 2.25 -12.96
N VAL A 71 -14.81 2.26 -14.12
CA VAL A 71 -14.67 3.44 -14.98
C VAL A 71 -15.46 3.20 -16.24
N GLU A 72 -16.39 4.10 -16.54
CA GLU A 72 -17.22 3.99 -17.74
C GLU A 72 -16.45 4.47 -18.98
N ALA A 73 -16.70 3.81 -20.08
CA ALA A 73 -16.13 4.19 -21.36
C ALA A 73 -16.68 5.53 -21.83
N SER A 74 -15.85 6.27 -22.58
CA SER A 74 -16.24 7.57 -23.17
C SER A 74 -17.31 7.49 -24.26
N GLY A 75 -17.76 6.28 -24.64
CA GLY A 75 -18.69 6.05 -25.73
C GLY A 75 -18.05 6.12 -27.11
N LEU A 76 -16.74 6.32 -27.21
CA LEU A 76 -16.01 6.28 -28.47
C LEU A 76 -15.82 4.83 -28.96
N PRO A 77 -15.77 4.58 -30.27
CA PRO A 77 -15.48 3.27 -30.82
C PRO A 77 -14.15 2.71 -30.30
N GLY A 78 -14.15 1.45 -29.86
CA GLY A 78 -12.98 0.77 -29.32
C GLY A 78 -12.71 1.05 -27.82
N THR A 79 -13.57 1.79 -27.12
CA THR A 79 -13.53 1.94 -25.68
C THR A 79 -14.48 0.95 -25.01
N SER A 80 -14.09 0.45 -23.84
CA SER A 80 -14.91 -0.42 -22.98
C SER A 80 -14.81 0.01 -21.53
N ASN A 81 -15.84 -0.27 -20.75
CA ASN A 81 -15.81 -0.03 -19.31
C ASN A 81 -14.72 -0.87 -18.67
N LEU A 82 -14.03 -0.28 -17.71
CA LEU A 82 -12.96 -0.95 -16.96
C LEU A 82 -13.40 -1.22 -15.52
N ARG A 83 -13.17 -2.44 -15.07
CA ARG A 83 -13.41 -2.85 -13.69
C ARG A 83 -12.08 -3.03 -12.99
N PHE A 84 -11.85 -2.24 -11.97
CA PHE A 84 -10.70 -2.31 -11.08
C PHE A 84 -11.08 -3.15 -9.86
N GLY A 85 -10.42 -4.28 -9.65
CA GLY A 85 -10.64 -5.12 -8.49
C GLY A 85 -10.23 -4.43 -7.19
N SER A 86 -10.67 -4.94 -6.05
CA SER A 86 -10.14 -4.49 -4.77
C SER A 86 -8.64 -4.77 -4.68
N ILE A 87 -7.92 -3.92 -3.97
CA ILE A 87 -6.49 -4.10 -3.74
C ILE A 87 -6.15 -3.94 -2.26
N THR A 88 -5.28 -4.83 -1.76
CA THR A 88 -4.74 -4.77 -0.41
C THR A 88 -3.23 -4.67 -0.49
N ASN A 89 -2.65 -3.62 0.06
CA ASN A 89 -1.20 -3.45 0.18
C ASN A 89 -0.80 -3.54 1.65
N ALA A 90 0.35 -4.15 1.91
CA ALA A 90 0.93 -4.20 3.24
C ALA A 90 2.46 -4.10 3.16
N ASN A 91 3.04 -3.35 4.07
CA ASN A 91 4.48 -3.20 4.25
C ASN A 91 4.86 -3.64 5.65
N LEU A 92 6.04 -4.22 5.79
CA LEU A 92 6.58 -4.68 7.06
C LEU A 92 7.98 -4.11 7.26
N PHE A 93 8.24 -3.62 8.46
CA PHE A 93 9.56 -3.18 8.89
C PHE A 93 9.93 -3.83 10.22
N LEU A 94 11.02 -4.58 10.22
CA LEU A 94 11.59 -5.22 11.40
C LEU A 94 12.96 -4.61 11.66
N PHE A 95 13.32 -4.43 12.93
CA PHE A 95 14.69 -4.05 13.27
C PHE A 95 15.11 -4.61 14.62
N SER A 96 16.42 -4.72 14.77
CA SER A 96 17.08 -5.07 16.02
C SER A 96 18.14 -4.02 16.37
N GLU A 97 17.97 -3.38 17.51
CA GLU A 97 18.92 -2.41 18.10
C GLU A 97 19.78 -3.13 19.15
N PHE A 98 20.99 -3.51 18.75
CA PHE A 98 21.84 -4.35 19.58
C PHE A 98 22.35 -3.66 20.84
N SER A 99 22.44 -2.33 20.86
CA SER A 99 22.79 -1.55 22.07
C SER A 99 21.83 -1.79 23.23
N MET A 100 20.60 -2.17 22.94
CA MET A 100 19.58 -2.50 23.94
C MET A 100 19.59 -3.98 24.36
N MET A 101 20.56 -4.76 23.87
CA MET A 101 20.72 -6.19 24.15
C MET A 101 22.05 -6.47 24.91
N PRO A 102 22.15 -6.11 26.20
CA PRO A 102 23.43 -6.18 26.91
C PRO A 102 24.04 -7.58 27.01
N LYS A 103 23.21 -8.64 27.00
CA LYS A 103 23.71 -10.01 26.98
C LYS A 103 24.44 -10.32 25.68
N LEU A 104 23.88 -9.88 24.54
CA LEU A 104 24.44 -10.09 23.21
C LEU A 104 25.71 -9.25 23.01
N THR A 105 25.68 -7.97 23.40
CA THR A 105 26.82 -7.06 23.23
C THR A 105 27.98 -7.39 24.16
N LYS A 106 27.76 -8.10 25.31
CA LYS A 106 28.84 -8.67 26.13
C LYS A 106 29.56 -9.84 25.43
N GLN A 107 28.82 -10.69 24.72
CA GLN A 107 29.39 -11.83 24.00
C GLN A 107 30.02 -11.39 22.65
N ALA A 108 29.44 -10.39 22.00
CA ALA A 108 29.88 -9.85 20.73
C ALA A 108 30.01 -8.31 20.79
N PRO A 109 31.12 -7.77 21.36
CA PRO A 109 31.28 -6.33 21.60
C PRO A 109 31.20 -5.47 20.34
N PHE A 110 31.55 -6.05 19.17
CA PHE A 110 31.47 -5.35 17.89
C PHE A 110 30.03 -4.97 17.48
N LEU A 111 29.01 -5.63 18.08
CA LEU A 111 27.59 -5.30 17.84
C LEU A 111 27.12 -4.07 18.64
N LYS A 112 27.90 -3.57 19.59
CA LYS A 112 27.56 -2.34 20.31
C LYS A 112 27.49 -1.18 19.33
N GLY A 113 26.38 -0.41 19.36
CA GLY A 113 26.11 0.67 18.40
C GLY A 113 25.64 0.19 17.03
N ALA A 114 25.45 -1.11 16.83
CA ALA A 114 24.95 -1.65 15.58
C ALA A 114 23.43 -1.86 15.60
N ARG A 115 22.83 -1.72 14.42
CA ARG A 115 21.42 -1.99 14.14
C ARG A 115 21.32 -2.78 12.84
N ILE A 116 20.46 -3.77 12.81
CA ILE A 116 20.04 -4.45 11.58
C ILE A 116 18.55 -4.19 11.36
N SER A 117 18.15 -3.96 10.13
CA SER A 117 16.76 -3.79 9.77
C SER A 117 16.41 -4.55 8.49
N LEU A 118 15.18 -5.02 8.44
CA LEU A 118 14.55 -5.69 7.29
C LEU A 118 13.29 -4.91 6.93
N ARG A 119 13.20 -4.50 5.68
CA ARG A 119 12.00 -3.86 5.09
C ARG A 119 11.45 -4.75 4.00
N ILE A 120 10.15 -5.00 4.04
CA ILE A 120 9.42 -5.72 3.00
C ILE A 120 8.32 -4.79 2.51
N GLU A 121 8.44 -4.33 1.28
CA GLU A 121 7.41 -3.56 0.58
C GLU A 121 6.54 -4.51 -0.24
N ASN A 122 5.26 -4.21 -0.30
CA ASN A 122 4.26 -5.07 -0.95
C ASN A 122 4.36 -6.53 -0.46
N LEU A 123 4.25 -6.72 0.87
CA LEU A 123 4.36 -8.02 1.55
C LEU A 123 3.45 -9.10 0.94
N LEU A 124 2.25 -8.71 0.50
CA LEU A 124 1.26 -9.61 -0.08
C LEU A 124 1.54 -9.92 -1.57
N GLY A 125 2.46 -9.19 -2.21
CA GLY A 125 2.69 -9.30 -3.65
C GLY A 125 1.47 -8.85 -4.47
N SER A 126 0.69 -7.93 -3.93
CA SER A 126 -0.56 -7.45 -4.54
C SER A 126 -0.27 -6.66 -5.81
N ALA A 127 -1.13 -6.83 -6.81
CA ALA A 127 -1.18 -6.01 -8.00
C ALA A 127 -2.64 -5.68 -8.34
N GLN A 128 -2.89 -4.49 -8.88
CA GLN A 128 -4.22 -4.09 -9.29
C GLN A 128 -4.70 -4.98 -10.43
N LYS A 129 -5.81 -5.68 -10.22
CA LYS A 129 -6.47 -6.42 -11.30
C LYS A 129 -7.45 -5.50 -12.01
N VAL A 130 -7.30 -5.36 -13.33
CA VAL A 130 -8.20 -4.59 -14.16
C VAL A 130 -8.72 -5.48 -15.28
N THR A 131 -10.02 -5.45 -15.53
CA THR A 131 -10.64 -6.18 -16.62
C THR A 131 -11.59 -5.27 -17.41
N ASP A 132 -11.72 -5.51 -18.70
CA ASP A 132 -12.76 -4.92 -19.51
C ASP A 132 -14.11 -5.65 -19.34
N GLU A 133 -15.11 -5.28 -20.11
CA GLU A 133 -16.44 -5.89 -20.10
C GLU A 133 -16.42 -7.37 -20.51
N SER A 134 -15.45 -7.77 -21.32
CA SER A 134 -15.25 -9.16 -21.75
C SER A 134 -14.50 -10.00 -20.73
N GLY A 135 -14.04 -9.37 -19.62
CA GLY A 135 -13.22 -10.03 -18.59
C GLY A 135 -11.74 -10.15 -18.97
N VAL A 136 -11.33 -9.54 -20.08
CA VAL A 136 -9.93 -9.52 -20.54
C VAL A 136 -9.16 -8.41 -19.81
N VAL A 137 -7.90 -8.68 -19.50
CA VAL A 137 -6.99 -7.67 -18.92
C VAL A 137 -6.36 -6.87 -20.06
N PRO A 138 -6.64 -5.56 -20.18
CA PRO A 138 -5.99 -4.73 -21.21
C PRO A 138 -4.47 -4.71 -21.02
N ILE A 139 -3.73 -4.61 -22.12
CA ILE A 139 -2.25 -4.68 -22.11
C ILE A 139 -1.64 -3.69 -21.13
N SER A 140 -2.12 -2.44 -21.11
CA SER A 140 -1.63 -1.38 -20.20
C SER A 140 -1.86 -1.66 -18.71
N TYR A 141 -2.70 -2.64 -18.38
CA TYR A 141 -3.01 -3.05 -17.01
C TYR A 141 -2.48 -4.44 -16.64
N GLN A 142 -1.67 -5.03 -17.50
CA GLN A 142 -0.97 -6.26 -17.15
C GLN A 142 0.05 -5.98 -16.04
N ARG A 143 0.25 -6.95 -15.17
CA ARG A 143 1.08 -6.81 -13.97
C ARG A 143 2.49 -6.27 -14.26
N ASP A 144 3.12 -6.77 -15.30
CA ASP A 144 4.49 -6.41 -15.66
C ASP A 144 4.63 -4.95 -16.13
N TYR A 145 3.52 -4.33 -16.56
CA TYR A 145 3.47 -2.91 -16.90
C TYR A 145 3.17 -2.01 -15.70
N LEU A 146 2.28 -2.47 -14.78
CA LEU A 146 1.84 -1.65 -13.64
C LEU A 146 2.84 -1.65 -12.48
N ASP A 147 3.38 -2.81 -12.15
CA ASP A 147 4.33 -2.98 -11.04
C ASP A 147 5.35 -4.08 -11.36
N PRO A 148 6.37 -3.76 -12.16
CA PRO A 148 7.38 -4.74 -12.55
C PRO A 148 8.25 -5.21 -11.39
N ARG A 149 8.33 -4.45 -10.29
CA ARG A 149 9.13 -4.82 -9.11
C ARG A 149 8.43 -5.79 -8.18
N GLY A 150 7.10 -5.72 -8.09
CA GLY A 150 6.32 -6.54 -7.18
C GLY A 150 6.72 -6.35 -5.72
N ARG A 151 7.04 -7.47 -5.04
CA ARG A 151 7.54 -7.45 -3.66
C ARG A 151 9.02 -7.08 -3.62
N VAL A 152 9.38 -6.12 -2.77
CA VAL A 152 10.77 -5.70 -2.56
C VAL A 152 11.20 -6.02 -1.13
N ILE A 153 12.36 -6.64 -0.97
CA ILE A 153 12.96 -6.96 0.32
C ILE A 153 14.30 -6.23 0.42
N SER A 154 14.48 -5.45 1.47
CA SER A 154 15.70 -4.69 1.73
C SER A 154 16.24 -5.00 3.12
N ILE A 155 17.53 -5.21 3.22
CA ILE A 155 18.25 -5.42 4.49
C ILE A 155 19.25 -4.28 4.63
N GLU A 156 19.25 -3.64 5.79
CA GLU A 156 20.19 -2.58 6.15
C GLU A 156 20.94 -2.97 7.41
N PHE A 157 22.25 -2.81 7.39
CA PHE A 157 23.10 -2.84 8.57
C PHE A 157 23.71 -1.46 8.78
N ARG A 158 23.52 -0.89 9.96
CA ARG A 158 24.07 0.41 10.33
C ARG A 158 24.84 0.26 11.64
N LYS A 159 26.02 0.88 11.71
CA LYS A 159 26.82 0.95 12.92
C LYS A 159 27.23 2.40 13.20
N MET A 160 27.07 2.80 14.46
CA MET A 160 27.60 4.05 15.00
C MET A 160 28.83 3.73 15.85
N PHE A 161 29.89 4.52 15.66
CA PHE A 161 31.18 4.37 16.36
C PHE A 161 31.30 5.38 17.47
#